data_849fd4879019c154984e2687d1ea858f
#
_entry.id   849fd4879019c154984e2687d1ea858f
#
_cell.length_a   1.000
_cell.length_b   1.000
_cell.length_c   1.000
_cell.angle_alpha   90.00
_cell.angle_beta   90.00
_cell.angle_gamma   90.00
#
_symmetry.space_group_name_H-M   'P 1'
#
loop_
_entity.id
_entity.type
_entity.pdbx_description
1 polymer ?
#
loop_
_entity_poly.entity_id
_entity_poly.type
_entity_poly.pdbx_seq_one_letter_code
_entity_poly.pdbx_strand_id
1 'polypeptide(L)'
;MNTPYIEKEGGATRLSLLLGATLFFTYLLMVMGAFVTSTGSGLACPDWPLCYGTVKPPMRMDIWFEWGHRLLGGTAGTLILLSTIFVWRTYRGLPRIFTAAIVLLLFTGVGLGGITVLIEAPHLDSILNVAIISSHLIISTLVLICLTFSFRYVRGKRESEESNFFFFLFCLVYIQVVIGILVRYSGATLACPDLPFCNGKIIPGFTDYSVILHFSHRVVALSVFLVTAARLYTVLSRKGGITASLVTFCLVIAQATFGVLIVATGMFLPVIILHAATGFLLLGWLAYQAMPFFLSHTAEGRVEA
;
A
#
# COMPACT_ATOMS: atom_id res chain seq x y z
N MET A 1 29.64 7.71 26.35
CA MET A 1 29.40 6.45 27.04
C MET A 1 28.80 5.49 26.02
N ASN A 2 29.68 4.64 25.49
CA ASN A 2 29.31 3.62 24.48
C ASN A 2 28.52 2.52 25.17
N THR A 3 27.23 2.43 24.92
CA THR A 3 26.49 1.22 25.19
C THR A 3 26.71 0.27 24.02
N PRO A 4 27.37 -0.87 24.21
CA PRO A 4 27.58 -1.82 23.14
C PRO A 4 26.21 -2.38 22.71
N TYR A 5 25.94 -2.27 21.42
CA TYR A 5 24.83 -2.91 20.72
C TYR A 5 25.08 -4.43 20.74
N ILE A 6 24.87 -5.07 21.90
CA ILE A 6 24.87 -6.54 21.98
C ILE A 6 23.48 -6.97 21.50
N GLU A 7 23.34 -7.01 20.20
CA GLU A 7 22.22 -7.67 19.56
C GLU A 7 22.33 -9.17 19.85
N LYS A 8 21.46 -9.69 20.71
CA LYS A 8 21.26 -11.14 20.81
C LYS A 8 20.65 -11.56 19.48
N GLU A 9 21.45 -12.14 18.59
CA GLU A 9 21.06 -12.57 17.23
C GLU A 9 19.70 -13.30 17.20
N GLY A 10 19.36 -14.08 18.23
CA GLY A 10 18.08 -14.74 18.35
C GLY A 10 16.86 -13.81 18.59
N GLY A 11 17.07 -12.62 19.19
CA GLY A 11 16.00 -11.66 19.45
C GLY A 11 15.58 -10.90 18.21
N ALA A 12 16.55 -10.44 17.43
CA ALA A 12 16.33 -9.75 16.15
C ALA A 12 15.63 -10.67 15.14
N THR A 13 16.00 -11.94 15.08
CA THR A 13 15.38 -12.93 14.21
C THR A 13 13.90 -13.13 14.56
N ARG A 14 13.54 -13.30 15.83
CA ARG A 14 12.14 -13.46 16.27
C ARG A 14 11.30 -12.23 16.00
N LEU A 15 11.83 -11.02 16.24
CA LEU A 15 11.12 -9.78 15.97
C LEU A 15 10.96 -9.55 14.47
N SER A 16 11.95 -9.90 13.64
CA SER A 16 11.81 -9.82 12.19
C SER A 16 10.76 -10.80 11.65
N LEU A 17 10.62 -11.98 12.23
CA LEU A 17 9.54 -12.92 11.87
C LEU A 17 8.17 -12.37 12.27
N LEU A 18 8.04 -11.79 13.46
CA LEU A 18 6.78 -11.15 13.89
C LEU A 18 6.38 -10.00 12.96
N LEU A 19 7.31 -9.09 12.64
CA LEU A 19 7.07 -7.99 11.70
C LEU A 19 6.76 -8.51 10.29
N GLY A 20 7.41 -9.58 9.84
CA GLY A 20 7.11 -10.23 8.57
C GLY A 20 5.69 -10.81 8.53
N ALA A 21 5.27 -11.50 9.60
CA ALA A 21 3.90 -11.97 9.74
C ALA A 21 2.90 -10.80 9.77
N THR A 22 3.21 -9.74 10.51
CA THR A 22 2.38 -8.52 10.57
C THR A 22 2.20 -7.89 9.19
N LEU A 23 3.28 -7.77 8.40
CA LEU A 23 3.23 -7.29 7.02
C LEU A 23 2.37 -8.17 6.13
N PHE A 24 2.53 -9.49 6.25
CA PHE A 24 1.74 -10.45 5.47
C PHE A 24 0.25 -10.32 5.74
N PHE A 25 -0.16 -10.30 7.02
CA PHE A 25 -1.58 -10.14 7.38
C PHE A 25 -2.13 -8.75 7.03
N THR A 26 -1.32 -7.69 7.15
CA THR A 26 -1.69 -6.34 6.69
C THR A 26 -1.90 -6.31 5.17
N TYR A 27 -1.01 -6.92 4.41
CA TYR A 27 -1.16 -7.05 2.95
C TYR A 27 -2.43 -7.82 2.58
N LEU A 28 -2.68 -8.98 3.20
CA LEU A 28 -3.91 -9.75 2.97
C LEU A 28 -5.17 -8.95 3.32
N LEU A 29 -5.14 -8.20 4.42
CA LEU A 29 -6.23 -7.31 4.83
C LEU A 29 -6.53 -6.27 3.74
N MET A 30 -5.49 -5.65 3.17
CA MET A 30 -5.66 -4.64 2.11
C MET A 30 -6.22 -5.26 0.82
N VAL A 31 -5.74 -6.44 0.42
CA VAL A 31 -6.26 -7.18 -0.74
C VAL A 31 -7.71 -7.60 -0.51
N MET A 32 -8.04 -8.10 0.69
CA MET A 32 -9.41 -8.45 1.05
C MET A 32 -10.32 -7.22 1.09
N GLY A 33 -9.83 -6.05 1.52
CA GLY A 33 -10.56 -4.79 1.46
C GLY A 33 -10.89 -4.38 0.02
N ALA A 34 -9.93 -4.51 -0.91
CA ALA A 34 -10.17 -4.29 -2.33
C ALA A 34 -11.21 -5.26 -2.90
N PHE A 35 -11.22 -6.53 -2.45
CA PHE A 35 -12.21 -7.53 -2.82
C PHE A 35 -13.60 -7.16 -2.32
N VAL A 36 -13.75 -6.85 -1.02
CA VAL A 36 -15.01 -6.47 -0.38
C VAL A 36 -15.67 -5.27 -1.08
N THR A 37 -14.89 -4.22 -1.37
CA THR A 37 -15.42 -3.05 -2.07
C THR A 37 -15.76 -3.35 -3.53
N SER A 38 -15.01 -4.20 -4.22
CA SER A 38 -15.24 -4.54 -5.62
C SER A 38 -16.42 -5.51 -5.83
N THR A 39 -16.79 -6.29 -4.81
CA THR A 39 -17.96 -7.16 -4.82
C THR A 39 -19.24 -6.47 -4.32
N GLY A 40 -19.14 -5.20 -3.86
CA GLY A 40 -20.27 -4.51 -3.24
C GLY A 40 -20.63 -5.04 -1.84
N SER A 41 -19.75 -5.85 -1.22
CA SER A 41 -20.02 -6.48 0.07
C SER A 41 -19.75 -5.58 1.28
N GLY A 42 -19.27 -4.34 1.07
CA GLY A 42 -18.82 -3.45 2.15
C GLY A 42 -19.91 -2.89 3.06
N LEU A 43 -21.18 -3.22 2.80
CA LEU A 43 -22.36 -2.90 3.64
C LEU A 43 -23.19 -4.12 3.96
N ALA A 44 -22.65 -5.33 3.79
CA ALA A 44 -23.35 -6.57 4.09
C ALA A 44 -23.56 -6.78 5.61
N CYS A 45 -22.70 -6.17 6.45
CA CYS A 45 -22.84 -6.09 7.89
C CYS A 45 -23.39 -4.71 8.27
N PRO A 46 -24.65 -4.60 8.78
CA PRO A 46 -25.30 -3.30 9.02
C PRO A 46 -24.76 -2.56 10.25
N ASP A 47 -24.05 -3.23 11.13
CA ASP A 47 -23.50 -2.71 12.38
C ASP A 47 -21.97 -2.81 12.42
N TRP A 48 -21.39 -2.06 13.34
CA TRP A 48 -19.95 -2.07 13.60
C TRP A 48 -19.69 -1.92 15.10
N PRO A 49 -18.75 -2.65 15.73
CA PRO A 49 -17.73 -3.57 15.15
C PRO A 49 -18.24 -4.98 14.87
N LEU A 50 -19.41 -5.37 15.36
CA LEU A 50 -20.01 -6.68 15.15
C LEU A 50 -20.64 -6.78 13.74
N CYS A 51 -21.31 -7.88 13.47
CA CYS A 51 -22.08 -8.10 12.25
C CYS A 51 -23.39 -8.79 12.62
N TYR A 52 -24.52 -8.11 12.45
CA TYR A 52 -25.83 -8.52 12.96
C TYR A 52 -25.84 -8.73 14.48
N GLY A 53 -25.12 -7.87 15.25
CA GLY A 53 -25.02 -7.97 16.70
C GLY A 53 -24.27 -9.21 17.21
N THR A 54 -23.66 -10.02 16.33
CA THR A 54 -23.03 -11.31 16.68
C THR A 54 -21.61 -11.43 16.20
N VAL A 55 -20.83 -12.34 16.82
CA VAL A 55 -19.48 -12.71 16.38
C VAL A 55 -19.54 -13.72 15.22
N LYS A 56 -20.62 -14.47 15.09
CA LYS A 56 -20.85 -15.44 14.00
C LYS A 56 -22.08 -15.00 13.20
N PRO A 57 -21.89 -14.23 12.12
CA PRO A 57 -23.00 -13.71 11.33
C PRO A 57 -23.72 -14.80 10.51
N PRO A 58 -24.89 -14.48 9.90
CA PRO A 58 -25.59 -15.37 9.01
C PRO A 58 -24.73 -15.89 7.85
N MET A 59 -25.03 -17.11 7.37
CA MET A 59 -24.27 -17.79 6.31
C MET A 59 -24.68 -17.27 4.91
N ARG A 60 -24.25 -16.05 4.58
CA ARG A 60 -24.34 -15.44 3.25
C ARG A 60 -22.95 -15.02 2.78
N MET A 61 -22.65 -15.21 1.50
CA MET A 61 -21.30 -14.99 0.96
C MET A 61 -20.83 -13.54 1.11
N ASP A 62 -21.68 -12.57 0.80
CA ASP A 62 -21.39 -11.14 0.95
C ASP A 62 -21.08 -10.74 2.40
N ILE A 63 -21.87 -11.26 3.35
CA ILE A 63 -21.63 -11.07 4.79
C ILE A 63 -20.28 -11.67 5.21
N TRP A 64 -19.98 -12.88 4.73
CA TRP A 64 -18.73 -13.56 5.09
C TRP A 64 -17.50 -12.88 4.50
N PHE A 65 -17.62 -12.22 3.34
CA PHE A 65 -16.52 -11.41 2.79
C PHE A 65 -16.24 -10.21 3.66
N GLU A 66 -17.26 -9.44 4.04
CA GLU A 66 -17.06 -8.29 4.93
C GLU A 66 -16.62 -8.70 6.33
N TRP A 67 -17.26 -9.71 6.93
CA TRP A 67 -16.88 -10.25 8.23
C TRP A 67 -15.43 -10.77 8.24
N GLY A 68 -15.02 -11.49 7.19
CA GLY A 68 -13.65 -11.97 7.00
C GLY A 68 -12.64 -10.83 6.93
N HIS A 69 -12.99 -9.72 6.26
CA HIS A 69 -12.18 -8.51 6.25
C HIS A 69 -12.03 -7.92 7.66
N ARG A 70 -13.10 -7.84 8.44
CA ARG A 70 -13.06 -7.37 9.84
C ARG A 70 -12.23 -8.28 10.73
N LEU A 71 -12.33 -9.61 10.57
CA LEU A 71 -11.52 -10.59 11.30
C LEU A 71 -10.03 -10.45 10.98
N LEU A 72 -9.68 -10.30 9.70
CA LEU A 72 -8.31 -10.00 9.28
C LEU A 72 -7.83 -8.67 9.85
N GLY A 73 -8.70 -7.66 9.92
CA GLY A 73 -8.41 -6.36 10.54
C GLY A 73 -8.07 -6.49 12.03
N GLY A 74 -8.85 -7.27 12.78
CA GLY A 74 -8.58 -7.58 14.19
C GLY A 74 -7.27 -8.33 14.37
N THR A 75 -6.99 -9.31 13.49
CA THR A 75 -5.73 -10.09 13.51
C THR A 75 -4.53 -9.20 13.21
N ALA A 76 -4.57 -8.42 12.12
CA ALA A 76 -3.50 -7.50 11.74
C ALA A 76 -3.28 -6.43 12.82
N GLY A 77 -4.35 -5.85 13.36
CA GLY A 77 -4.29 -4.86 14.44
C GLY A 77 -3.62 -5.42 15.70
N THR A 78 -3.96 -6.62 16.11
CA THR A 78 -3.33 -7.31 17.25
C THR A 78 -1.83 -7.54 16.98
N LEU A 79 -1.46 -8.02 15.81
CA LEU A 79 -0.06 -8.23 15.42
C LEU A 79 0.72 -6.92 15.37
N ILE A 80 0.10 -5.83 14.90
CA ILE A 80 0.69 -4.47 14.90
C ILE A 80 0.99 -4.02 16.33
N LEU A 81 0.03 -4.14 17.25
CA LEU A 81 0.23 -3.74 18.64
C LEU A 81 1.32 -4.57 19.33
N LEU A 82 1.33 -5.89 19.13
CA LEU A 82 2.39 -6.76 19.65
C LEU A 82 3.75 -6.37 19.06
N SER A 83 3.86 -6.19 17.76
CA SER A 83 5.09 -5.76 17.09
C SER A 83 5.60 -4.43 17.66
N THR A 84 4.70 -3.47 17.88
CA THR A 84 5.03 -2.16 18.47
C THR A 84 5.61 -2.33 19.88
N ILE A 85 5.00 -3.13 20.74
CA ILE A 85 5.47 -3.37 22.10
C ILE A 85 6.90 -3.95 22.06
N PHE A 86 7.17 -4.95 21.20
CA PHE A 86 8.49 -5.56 21.09
C PHE A 86 9.53 -4.61 20.51
N VAL A 87 9.19 -3.80 19.49
CA VAL A 87 10.07 -2.77 18.95
C VAL A 87 10.42 -1.74 20.03
N TRP A 88 9.45 -1.27 20.81
CA TRP A 88 9.68 -0.28 21.86
C TRP A 88 10.56 -0.79 23.00
N ARG A 89 10.51 -2.09 23.30
CA ARG A 89 11.38 -2.73 24.29
C ARG A 89 12.81 -2.92 23.80
N THR A 90 13.00 -3.10 22.48
CA THR A 90 14.29 -3.52 21.91
C THR A 90 15.05 -2.35 21.29
N TYR A 91 14.38 -1.42 20.64
CA TYR A 91 14.97 -0.34 19.84
C TYR A 91 14.68 1.04 20.43
N ARG A 92 15.47 2.04 20.01
CA ARG A 92 15.24 3.47 20.25
C ARG A 92 15.28 4.22 18.91
N GLY A 93 14.97 5.53 18.89
CA GLY A 93 15.04 6.37 17.69
C GLY A 93 13.97 6.03 16.64
N LEU A 94 14.38 5.96 15.39
CA LEU A 94 13.48 5.82 14.23
C LEU A 94 12.46 4.67 14.31
N PRO A 95 12.81 3.44 14.76
CA PRO A 95 11.82 2.36 14.83
C PRO A 95 10.67 2.67 15.76
N ARG A 96 10.92 3.39 16.86
CA ARG A 96 9.84 3.83 17.77
C ARG A 96 8.95 4.88 17.13
N ILE A 97 9.54 5.80 16.34
CA ILE A 97 8.78 6.82 15.62
C ILE A 97 7.86 6.14 14.60
N PHE A 98 8.38 5.20 13.81
CA PHE A 98 7.56 4.46 12.84
C PHE A 98 6.43 3.68 13.52
N THR A 99 6.72 2.96 14.61
CA THR A 99 5.69 2.18 15.30
C THR A 99 4.69 3.06 16.04
N ALA A 100 5.07 4.21 16.56
CA ALA A 100 4.11 5.20 17.09
C ALA A 100 3.19 5.73 15.99
N ALA A 101 3.76 6.06 14.81
CA ALA A 101 2.96 6.47 13.66
C ALA A 101 2.00 5.36 13.21
N ILE A 102 2.45 4.09 13.18
CA ILE A 102 1.60 2.95 12.83
C ILE A 102 0.41 2.84 13.80
N VAL A 103 0.61 2.99 15.10
CA VAL A 103 -0.48 2.91 16.08
C VAL A 103 -1.50 4.03 15.87
N LEU A 104 -1.04 5.26 15.65
CA LEU A 104 -1.92 6.39 15.33
C LEU A 104 -2.72 6.12 14.04
N LEU A 105 -2.03 5.70 12.97
CA LEU A 105 -2.64 5.39 11.68
C LEU A 105 -3.60 4.20 11.77
N LEU A 106 -3.28 3.18 12.58
CA LEU A 106 -4.16 2.03 12.83
C LEU A 106 -5.50 2.48 13.41
N PHE A 107 -5.49 3.24 14.51
CA PHE A 107 -6.72 3.71 15.13
C PHE A 107 -7.52 4.66 14.23
N THR A 108 -6.82 5.53 13.49
CA THR A 108 -7.48 6.39 12.50
C THR A 108 -8.10 5.55 11.37
N GLY A 109 -7.37 4.55 10.86
CA GLY A 109 -7.88 3.63 9.83
C GLY A 109 -9.07 2.81 10.30
N VAL A 110 -9.03 2.26 11.53
CA VAL A 110 -10.14 1.53 12.15
C VAL A 110 -11.37 2.44 12.32
N GLY A 111 -11.17 3.66 12.79
CA GLY A 111 -12.23 4.65 12.93
C GLY A 111 -12.88 5.01 11.59
N LEU A 112 -12.08 5.30 10.56
CA LEU A 112 -12.58 5.56 9.20
C LEU A 112 -13.30 4.34 8.62
N GLY A 113 -12.81 3.12 8.83
CA GLY A 113 -13.49 1.89 8.44
C GLY A 113 -14.86 1.74 9.10
N GLY A 114 -14.97 2.04 10.39
CA GLY A 114 -16.26 2.07 11.10
C GLY A 114 -17.21 3.15 10.56
N ILE A 115 -16.71 4.37 10.35
CA ILE A 115 -17.48 5.47 9.77
C ILE A 115 -17.98 5.09 8.37
N THR A 116 -17.14 4.45 7.54
CA THR A 116 -17.51 3.98 6.20
C THR A 116 -18.80 3.14 6.21
N VAL A 117 -18.96 2.25 7.20
CA VAL A 117 -20.17 1.44 7.36
C VAL A 117 -21.34 2.27 7.86
N LEU A 118 -21.11 3.08 8.91
CA LEU A 118 -22.19 3.84 9.59
C LEU A 118 -22.84 4.92 8.72
N ILE A 119 -22.13 5.47 7.74
CA ILE A 119 -22.66 6.47 6.78
C ILE A 119 -22.91 5.89 5.38
N GLU A 120 -22.82 4.56 5.23
CA GLU A 120 -23.03 3.87 3.95
C GLU A 120 -22.14 4.42 2.82
N ALA A 121 -20.88 4.80 3.14
CA ALA A 121 -19.93 5.39 2.19
C ALA A 121 -19.67 4.58 0.91
N PRO A 122 -19.75 3.23 0.88
CA PRO A 122 -19.58 2.44 -0.34
C PRO A 122 -20.57 2.73 -1.47
N HIS A 123 -21.69 3.38 -1.21
CA HIS A 123 -22.61 3.84 -2.27
C HIS A 123 -22.00 4.93 -3.17
N LEU A 124 -20.94 5.65 -2.69
CA LEU A 124 -20.18 6.66 -3.45
C LEU A 124 -21.04 7.77 -4.09
N ASP A 125 -22.19 8.06 -3.51
CA ASP A 125 -23.18 9.01 -4.01
C ASP A 125 -22.90 10.46 -3.59
N SER A 126 -21.84 10.68 -2.80
CA SER A 126 -21.41 12.00 -2.35
C SER A 126 -19.88 12.15 -2.34
N ILE A 127 -19.41 13.40 -2.46
CA ILE A 127 -17.98 13.72 -2.31
C ILE A 127 -17.46 13.30 -0.92
N LEU A 128 -18.29 13.40 0.12
CA LEU A 128 -17.93 12.99 1.47
C LEU A 128 -17.66 11.48 1.53
N ASN A 129 -18.52 10.65 0.92
CA ASN A 129 -18.35 9.21 0.88
C ASN A 129 -17.07 8.81 0.15
N VAL A 130 -16.82 9.43 -1.01
CA VAL A 130 -15.56 9.24 -1.76
C VAL A 130 -14.34 9.65 -0.92
N ALA A 131 -14.40 10.78 -0.23
CA ALA A 131 -13.30 11.27 0.60
C ALA A 131 -13.00 10.32 1.77
N ILE A 132 -14.02 9.83 2.47
CA ILE A 132 -13.85 8.94 3.63
C ILE A 132 -13.25 7.60 3.21
N ILE A 133 -13.79 6.96 2.16
CA ILE A 133 -13.29 5.67 1.72
C ILE A 133 -11.86 5.79 1.12
N SER A 134 -11.58 6.86 0.37
CA SER A 134 -10.24 7.12 -0.16
C SER A 134 -9.25 7.38 0.97
N SER A 135 -9.63 8.15 2.00
CA SER A 135 -8.78 8.41 3.17
C SER A 135 -8.48 7.13 3.96
N HIS A 136 -9.47 6.24 4.14
CA HIS A 136 -9.26 4.93 4.76
C HIS A 136 -8.19 4.11 4.03
N LEU A 137 -8.23 4.07 2.69
CA LEU A 137 -7.23 3.36 1.90
C LEU A 137 -5.85 4.04 1.93
N ILE A 138 -5.79 5.36 1.81
CA ILE A 138 -4.53 6.11 1.89
C ILE A 138 -3.85 5.84 3.24
N ILE A 139 -4.59 5.90 4.34
CA ILE A 139 -4.06 5.58 5.68
C ILE A 139 -3.59 4.13 5.76
N SER A 140 -4.32 3.18 5.17
CA SER A 140 -3.90 1.79 5.12
C SER A 140 -2.56 1.59 4.36
N THR A 141 -2.33 2.36 3.28
CA THR A 141 -1.03 2.34 2.57
C THR A 141 0.10 2.92 3.42
N LEU A 142 -0.16 3.95 4.23
CA LEU A 142 0.82 4.51 5.17
C LEU A 142 1.18 3.51 6.28
N VAL A 143 0.20 2.75 6.80
CA VAL A 143 0.48 1.64 7.74
C VAL A 143 1.41 0.61 7.11
N LEU A 144 1.15 0.18 5.87
CA LEU A 144 2.02 -0.76 5.14
C LEU A 144 3.44 -0.22 4.98
N ILE A 145 3.60 1.05 4.62
CA ILE A 145 4.90 1.73 4.45
C ILE A 145 5.67 1.75 5.77
N CYS A 146 5.05 2.22 6.85
CA CYS A 146 5.71 2.31 8.16
C CYS A 146 6.08 0.94 8.73
N LEU A 147 5.23 -0.08 8.53
CA LEU A 147 5.55 -1.48 8.87
C LEU A 147 6.75 -1.98 8.07
N THR A 148 6.79 -1.70 6.77
CA THR A 148 7.89 -2.10 5.89
C THR A 148 9.20 -1.44 6.32
N PHE A 149 9.17 -0.15 6.68
CA PHE A 149 10.33 0.55 7.22
C PHE A 149 10.81 -0.06 8.54
N SER A 150 9.90 -0.37 9.47
CA SER A 150 10.23 -1.04 10.73
C SER A 150 10.83 -2.42 10.50
N PHE A 151 10.25 -3.21 9.58
CA PHE A 151 10.76 -4.53 9.21
C PHE A 151 12.16 -4.47 8.59
N ARG A 152 12.39 -3.53 7.66
CA ARG A 152 13.68 -3.33 7.01
C ARG A 152 14.75 -2.90 8.02
N TYR A 153 14.40 -2.00 8.94
CA TYR A 153 15.30 -1.55 10.00
C TYR A 153 15.77 -2.74 10.88
N VAL A 154 14.82 -3.54 11.36
CA VAL A 154 15.11 -4.69 12.25
C VAL A 154 15.96 -5.75 11.56
N ARG A 155 15.85 -5.92 10.24
CA ARG A 155 16.70 -6.83 9.46
C ARG A 155 18.15 -6.38 9.28
N GLY A 156 18.51 -5.18 9.71
CA GLY A 156 19.89 -4.70 9.79
C GLY A 156 20.63 -4.47 8.47
N LYS A 157 20.01 -4.68 7.32
CA LYS A 157 20.62 -4.39 6.00
C LYS A 157 20.48 -2.89 5.71
N ARG A 158 21.45 -2.09 6.16
CA ARG A 158 21.35 -0.62 6.18
C ARG A 158 21.84 0.05 4.90
N GLU A 159 22.84 -0.48 4.23
CA GLU A 159 23.46 0.16 3.08
C GLU A 159 22.78 -0.21 1.75
N SER A 160 22.59 0.80 0.91
CA SER A 160 22.24 0.65 -0.51
C SER A 160 22.76 1.88 -1.25
N GLU A 161 23.73 1.70 -2.12
CA GLU A 161 24.23 2.76 -3.03
C GLU A 161 23.13 3.37 -3.89
N GLU A 162 22.01 2.67 -4.03
CA GLU A 162 20.87 3.03 -4.88
C GLU A 162 19.71 3.64 -4.10
N SER A 163 19.88 3.92 -2.80
CA SER A 163 18.78 4.35 -1.92
C SER A 163 18.09 5.63 -2.38
N ASN A 164 18.86 6.60 -2.94
CA ASN A 164 18.30 7.84 -3.46
C ASN A 164 17.36 7.61 -4.65
N PHE A 165 17.75 6.71 -5.56
CA PHE A 165 16.90 6.34 -6.71
C PHE A 165 15.62 5.66 -6.25
N PHE A 166 15.73 4.68 -5.36
CA PHE A 166 14.56 3.97 -4.85
C PHE A 166 13.65 4.87 -4.01
N PHE A 167 14.19 5.84 -3.28
CA PHE A 167 13.39 6.83 -2.58
C PHE A 167 12.60 7.72 -3.54
N PHE A 168 13.24 8.25 -4.58
CA PHE A 168 12.55 9.03 -5.62
C PHE A 168 11.43 8.21 -6.27
N LEU A 169 11.75 6.97 -6.68
CA LEU A 169 10.76 6.08 -7.31
C LEU A 169 9.63 5.70 -6.36
N PHE A 170 9.92 5.48 -5.09
CA PHE A 170 8.92 5.26 -4.04
C PHE A 170 7.95 6.44 -3.93
N CYS A 171 8.45 7.67 -3.89
CA CYS A 171 7.60 8.87 -3.85
C CYS A 171 6.71 8.97 -5.10
N LEU A 172 7.27 8.72 -6.29
CA LEU A 172 6.51 8.74 -7.54
C LEU A 172 5.42 7.67 -7.58
N VAL A 173 5.72 6.44 -7.14
CA VAL A 173 4.75 5.35 -7.08
C VAL A 173 3.72 5.60 -5.97
N TYR A 174 4.08 6.23 -4.85
CA TYR A 174 3.10 6.59 -3.84
C TYR A 174 2.08 7.62 -4.37
N ILE A 175 2.54 8.64 -5.10
CA ILE A 175 1.65 9.57 -5.80
C ILE A 175 0.72 8.82 -6.77
N GLN A 176 1.28 7.87 -7.54
CA GLN A 176 0.52 7.03 -8.47
C GLN A 176 -0.56 6.20 -7.76
N VAL A 177 -0.25 5.64 -6.58
CA VAL A 177 -1.21 4.89 -5.76
C VAL A 177 -2.34 5.79 -5.27
N VAL A 178 -2.02 7.00 -4.77
CA VAL A 178 -3.03 7.96 -4.33
C VAL A 178 -3.96 8.38 -5.49
N ILE A 179 -3.39 8.71 -6.66
CA ILE A 179 -4.20 9.01 -7.85
C ILE A 179 -5.07 7.81 -8.23
N GLY A 180 -4.52 6.58 -8.19
CA GLY A 180 -5.26 5.35 -8.49
C GLY A 180 -6.43 5.10 -7.55
N ILE A 181 -6.27 5.37 -6.26
CA ILE A 181 -7.36 5.33 -5.27
C ILE A 181 -8.46 6.32 -5.67
N LEU A 182 -8.10 7.55 -5.99
CA LEU A 182 -9.07 8.57 -6.41
C LEU A 182 -9.77 8.17 -7.71
N VAL A 183 -9.04 7.67 -8.73
CA VAL A 183 -9.64 7.15 -9.98
C VAL A 183 -10.69 6.07 -9.67
N ARG A 184 -10.37 5.15 -8.76
CA ARG A 184 -11.26 4.02 -8.43
C ARG A 184 -12.54 4.48 -7.74
N TYR A 185 -12.42 5.34 -6.72
CA TYR A 185 -13.55 5.69 -5.85
C TYR A 185 -14.34 6.91 -6.31
N SER A 186 -13.80 7.74 -7.21
CA SER A 186 -14.57 8.82 -7.88
C SER A 186 -15.34 8.33 -9.12
N GLY A 187 -15.32 7.02 -9.44
CA GLY A 187 -15.97 6.50 -10.64
C GLY A 187 -15.24 6.76 -11.95
N ALA A 188 -14.02 7.32 -11.91
CA ALA A 188 -13.24 7.69 -13.08
C ALA A 188 -12.57 6.54 -13.83
N THR A 189 -12.71 5.28 -13.36
CA THR A 189 -11.96 4.11 -13.87
C THR A 189 -12.13 3.88 -15.38
N LEU A 190 -13.28 4.19 -15.96
CA LEU A 190 -13.56 4.02 -17.40
C LEU A 190 -13.71 5.35 -18.13
N ALA A 191 -13.28 6.48 -17.53
CA ALA A 191 -13.38 7.81 -18.17
C ALA A 191 -12.54 7.93 -19.45
N CYS A 192 -11.49 7.12 -19.60
CA CYS A 192 -10.74 6.93 -20.86
C CYS A 192 -10.91 5.46 -21.31
N PRO A 193 -11.92 5.11 -22.10
CA PRO A 193 -12.25 3.71 -22.43
C PRO A 193 -11.31 3.09 -23.46
N ASP A 194 -10.62 3.88 -24.24
CA ASP A 194 -9.72 3.47 -25.32
C ASP A 194 -8.23 3.51 -24.89
N LEU A 195 -7.41 2.74 -25.59
CA LEU A 195 -5.97 2.58 -25.35
C LEU A 195 -5.21 2.57 -26.70
N PRO A 196 -4.11 3.30 -26.82
CA PRO A 196 -3.45 4.19 -25.84
C PRO A 196 -4.08 5.57 -25.69
N PHE A 197 -5.14 5.85 -26.43
CA PHE A 197 -5.84 7.15 -26.48
C PHE A 197 -6.75 7.34 -25.26
N CYS A 198 -7.33 8.53 -25.15
CA CYS A 198 -8.41 8.85 -24.23
C CYS A 198 -9.49 9.61 -25.01
N ASN A 199 -10.64 8.98 -25.21
CA ASN A 199 -11.73 9.49 -26.04
C ASN A 199 -11.28 9.86 -27.48
N GLY A 200 -10.50 8.96 -28.11
CA GLY A 200 -9.99 9.09 -29.46
C GLY A 200 -8.82 10.08 -29.63
N LYS A 201 -8.29 10.66 -28.54
CA LYS A 201 -7.21 11.66 -28.58
C LYS A 201 -6.00 11.23 -27.76
N ILE A 202 -4.79 11.63 -28.17
CA ILE A 202 -3.56 11.45 -27.38
C ILE A 202 -3.63 12.29 -26.10
N ILE A 203 -4.05 13.55 -26.22
CA ILE A 203 -4.31 14.46 -25.11
C ILE A 203 -5.81 14.79 -25.15
N PRO A 204 -6.60 14.34 -24.16
CA PRO A 204 -8.04 14.58 -24.12
C PRO A 204 -8.36 16.06 -23.82
N GLY A 205 -9.61 16.47 -24.06
CA GLY A 205 -10.11 17.73 -23.53
C GLY A 205 -10.27 17.65 -22.00
N PHE A 206 -9.76 18.64 -21.29
CA PHE A 206 -9.77 18.67 -19.82
C PHE A 206 -11.04 19.37 -19.27
N THR A 207 -12.21 19.00 -19.78
CA THR A 207 -13.50 19.55 -19.37
C THR A 207 -14.20 18.72 -18.29
N ASP A 208 -13.82 17.45 -18.15
CA ASP A 208 -14.37 16.52 -17.18
C ASP A 208 -13.30 16.10 -16.19
N TYR A 209 -13.61 16.26 -14.89
CA TYR A 209 -12.72 15.86 -13.79
C TYR A 209 -12.32 14.38 -13.85
N SER A 210 -13.26 13.49 -14.22
CA SER A 210 -12.99 12.05 -14.32
C SER A 210 -11.97 11.75 -15.41
N VAL A 211 -12.05 12.46 -16.56
CA VAL A 211 -11.07 12.34 -17.65
C VAL A 211 -9.71 12.86 -17.22
N ILE A 212 -9.65 14.02 -16.55
CA ILE A 212 -8.40 14.59 -16.04
C ILE A 212 -7.73 13.60 -15.09
N LEU A 213 -8.48 13.05 -14.14
CA LEU A 213 -7.97 12.15 -13.12
C LEU A 213 -7.44 10.83 -13.72
N HIS A 214 -8.22 10.19 -14.60
CA HIS A 214 -7.81 8.95 -15.26
C HIS A 214 -6.60 9.17 -16.20
N PHE A 215 -6.61 10.26 -16.96
CA PHE A 215 -5.50 10.61 -17.85
C PHE A 215 -4.21 10.88 -17.04
N SER A 216 -4.31 11.64 -15.95
CA SER A 216 -3.16 11.89 -15.04
C SER A 216 -2.60 10.60 -14.48
N HIS A 217 -3.46 9.64 -14.09
CA HIS A 217 -3.04 8.31 -13.65
C HIS A 217 -2.22 7.57 -14.72
N ARG A 218 -2.64 7.64 -15.99
CA ARG A 218 -1.90 7.03 -17.11
C ARG A 218 -0.55 7.71 -17.37
N VAL A 219 -0.51 9.05 -17.30
CA VAL A 219 0.74 9.82 -17.52
C VAL A 219 1.76 9.49 -16.44
N VAL A 220 1.36 9.45 -15.17
CA VAL A 220 2.27 9.07 -14.08
C VAL A 220 2.68 7.60 -14.19
N ALA A 221 1.78 6.68 -14.57
CA ALA A 221 2.12 5.27 -14.81
C ALA A 221 3.17 5.12 -15.93
N LEU A 222 3.03 5.87 -17.04
CA LEU A 222 4.02 5.89 -18.11
C LEU A 222 5.36 6.43 -17.61
N SER A 223 5.36 7.48 -16.79
CA SER A 223 6.58 8.03 -16.19
C SER A 223 7.29 7.00 -15.31
N VAL A 224 6.55 6.28 -14.46
CA VAL A 224 7.08 5.17 -13.64
C VAL A 224 7.70 4.08 -14.53
N PHE A 225 7.01 3.69 -15.59
CA PHE A 225 7.52 2.69 -16.55
C PHE A 225 8.84 3.15 -17.19
N LEU A 226 8.89 4.37 -17.74
CA LEU A 226 10.09 4.89 -18.40
C LEU A 226 11.28 5.03 -17.46
N VAL A 227 11.05 5.51 -16.23
CA VAL A 227 12.09 5.64 -15.19
C VAL A 227 12.65 4.26 -14.80
N THR A 228 11.79 3.27 -14.61
CA THR A 228 12.23 1.91 -14.25
C THR A 228 12.91 1.18 -15.40
N ALA A 229 12.46 1.39 -16.65
CA ALA A 229 13.09 0.84 -17.85
C ALA A 229 14.50 1.44 -18.06
N ALA A 230 14.63 2.78 -17.96
CA ALA A 230 15.92 3.46 -18.05
C ALA A 230 16.90 2.99 -16.95
N ARG A 231 16.38 2.79 -15.71
CA ARG A 231 17.19 2.25 -14.63
C ARG A 231 17.68 0.83 -14.93
N LEU A 232 16.77 -0.04 -15.36
CA LEU A 232 17.15 -1.42 -15.71
C LEU A 232 18.21 -1.44 -16.81
N TYR A 233 18.05 -0.63 -17.86
CA TYR A 233 19.04 -0.50 -18.93
C TYR A 233 20.42 -0.07 -18.39
N THR A 234 20.48 0.95 -17.52
CA THR A 234 21.77 1.44 -16.96
C THR A 234 22.44 0.40 -16.07
N VAL A 235 21.69 -0.36 -15.28
CA VAL A 235 22.23 -1.41 -14.39
C VAL A 235 22.74 -2.60 -15.22
N LEU A 236 22.03 -3.00 -16.27
CA LEU A 236 22.47 -4.06 -17.20
C LEU A 236 23.79 -3.67 -17.89
N SER A 237 23.91 -2.41 -18.30
CA SER A 237 25.13 -1.92 -18.99
C SER A 237 26.34 -1.82 -18.04
N ARG A 238 26.14 -1.60 -16.74
CA ARG A 238 27.22 -1.41 -15.75
C ARG A 238 27.58 -2.67 -14.96
N LYS A 239 26.90 -3.81 -15.20
CA LYS A 239 27.04 -5.07 -14.43
C LYS A 239 26.91 -4.89 -12.92
N GLY A 240 26.10 -3.91 -12.47
CA GLY A 240 25.79 -3.64 -11.06
C GLY A 240 24.68 -4.54 -10.50
N GLY A 241 24.23 -4.31 -9.25
CA GLY A 241 23.20 -5.10 -8.56
C GLY A 241 21.86 -5.12 -9.28
N ILE A 242 21.69 -6.04 -10.21
CA ILE A 242 20.56 -6.12 -11.15
C ILE A 242 19.23 -6.49 -10.46
N THR A 243 19.28 -7.28 -9.36
CA THR A 243 18.11 -7.95 -8.78
C THR A 243 17.00 -6.98 -8.37
N ALA A 244 17.34 -5.89 -7.65
CA ALA A 244 16.34 -4.94 -7.18
C ALA A 244 15.66 -4.20 -8.35
N SER A 245 16.43 -3.77 -9.34
CA SER A 245 15.93 -3.08 -10.53
C SER A 245 15.08 -4.02 -11.40
N LEU A 246 15.47 -5.29 -11.56
CA LEU A 246 14.71 -6.28 -12.31
C LEU A 246 13.38 -6.61 -11.65
N VAL A 247 13.36 -6.88 -10.33
CA VAL A 247 12.12 -7.14 -9.59
C VAL A 247 11.19 -5.94 -9.68
N THR A 248 11.71 -4.71 -9.52
CA THR A 248 10.91 -3.49 -9.65
C THR A 248 10.30 -3.38 -11.04
N PHE A 249 11.08 -3.59 -12.10
CA PHE A 249 10.58 -3.51 -13.48
C PHE A 249 9.52 -4.58 -13.78
N CYS A 250 9.71 -5.83 -13.32
CA CYS A 250 8.71 -6.89 -13.47
C CYS A 250 7.39 -6.55 -12.76
N LEU A 251 7.45 -5.98 -11.55
CA LEU A 251 6.26 -5.54 -10.82
C LEU A 251 5.55 -4.38 -11.54
N VAL A 252 6.30 -3.42 -12.11
CA VAL A 252 5.74 -2.31 -12.89
C VAL A 252 5.07 -2.81 -14.16
N ILE A 253 5.67 -3.76 -14.88
CA ILE A 253 5.05 -4.41 -16.06
C ILE A 253 3.75 -5.11 -15.67
N ALA A 254 3.75 -5.92 -14.62
CA ALA A 254 2.55 -6.59 -14.14
C ALA A 254 1.45 -5.59 -13.78
N GLN A 255 1.80 -4.52 -13.06
CA GLN A 255 0.89 -3.46 -12.66
C GLN A 255 0.29 -2.72 -13.86
N ALA A 256 1.11 -2.36 -14.85
CA ALA A 256 0.65 -1.72 -16.08
C ALA A 256 -0.27 -2.66 -16.88
N THR A 257 0.11 -3.92 -17.02
CA THR A 257 -0.69 -4.94 -17.72
C THR A 257 -2.07 -5.10 -17.08
N PHE A 258 -2.15 -5.24 -15.75
CA PHE A 258 -3.46 -5.32 -15.09
C PHE A 258 -4.25 -4.02 -15.20
N GLY A 259 -3.60 -2.85 -15.19
CA GLY A 259 -4.27 -1.57 -15.42
C GLY A 259 -4.92 -1.48 -16.82
N VAL A 260 -4.19 -1.90 -17.84
CA VAL A 260 -4.71 -2.02 -19.23
C VAL A 260 -5.88 -2.99 -19.30
N LEU A 261 -5.74 -4.17 -18.69
CA LEU A 261 -6.77 -5.19 -18.68
C LEU A 261 -8.04 -4.76 -17.94
N ILE A 262 -7.97 -3.94 -16.87
CA ILE A 262 -9.17 -3.38 -16.22
C ILE A 262 -10.02 -2.61 -17.23
N VAL A 263 -9.40 -1.74 -18.02
CA VAL A 263 -10.11 -0.94 -19.03
C VAL A 263 -10.61 -1.85 -20.15
N ALA A 264 -9.77 -2.72 -20.69
CA ALA A 264 -10.10 -3.62 -21.81
C ALA A 264 -11.22 -4.62 -21.49
N THR A 265 -11.33 -5.04 -20.23
CA THR A 265 -12.35 -6.01 -19.79
C THR A 265 -13.58 -5.38 -19.15
N GLY A 266 -13.68 -4.04 -19.14
CA GLY A 266 -14.80 -3.36 -18.49
C GLY A 266 -14.88 -3.65 -16.99
N MET A 267 -13.73 -3.62 -16.29
CA MET A 267 -13.63 -3.81 -14.84
C MET A 267 -13.87 -5.27 -14.37
N PHE A 268 -13.34 -6.27 -15.08
CA PHE A 268 -13.43 -7.67 -14.65
C PHE A 268 -12.80 -7.87 -13.26
N LEU A 269 -13.60 -8.37 -12.31
CA LEU A 269 -13.26 -8.44 -10.87
C LEU A 269 -11.88 -9.06 -10.57
N PRO A 270 -11.49 -10.22 -11.10
CA PRO A 270 -10.16 -10.79 -10.82
C PRO A 270 -9.02 -9.87 -11.21
N VAL A 271 -9.14 -9.13 -12.31
CA VAL A 271 -8.11 -8.19 -12.77
C VAL A 271 -8.01 -6.98 -11.86
N ILE A 272 -9.13 -6.46 -11.34
CA ILE A 272 -9.15 -5.38 -10.35
C ILE A 272 -8.37 -5.81 -9.10
N ILE A 273 -8.62 -7.02 -8.60
CA ILE A 273 -7.96 -7.54 -7.40
C ILE A 273 -6.47 -7.75 -7.64
N LEU A 274 -6.08 -8.30 -8.80
CA LEU A 274 -4.67 -8.47 -9.16
C LEU A 274 -3.95 -7.13 -9.30
N HIS A 275 -4.60 -6.11 -9.87
CA HIS A 275 -4.04 -4.76 -9.96
C HIS A 275 -3.84 -4.14 -8.57
N ALA A 276 -4.82 -4.25 -7.67
CA ALA A 276 -4.69 -3.76 -6.30
C ALA A 276 -3.58 -4.50 -5.54
N ALA A 277 -3.57 -5.84 -5.62
CA ALA A 277 -2.58 -6.68 -4.94
C ALA A 277 -1.15 -6.38 -5.41
N THR A 278 -0.91 -6.33 -6.73
CA THR A 278 0.41 -5.97 -7.26
C THR A 278 0.80 -4.54 -6.94
N GLY A 279 -0.13 -3.59 -6.88
CA GLY A 279 0.11 -2.21 -6.46
C GLY A 279 0.60 -2.11 -5.01
N PHE A 280 -0.05 -2.81 -4.09
CA PHE A 280 0.39 -2.86 -2.69
C PHE A 280 1.74 -3.57 -2.54
N LEU A 281 1.98 -4.63 -3.31
CA LEU A 281 3.26 -5.35 -3.32
C LEU A 281 4.38 -4.45 -3.86
N LEU A 282 4.16 -3.73 -4.97
CA LEU A 282 5.11 -2.79 -5.53
C LEU A 282 5.44 -1.66 -4.55
N LEU A 283 4.41 -1.09 -3.90
CA LEU A 283 4.58 -0.04 -2.88
C LEU A 283 5.41 -0.54 -1.70
N GLY A 284 5.09 -1.71 -1.13
CA GLY A 284 5.85 -2.33 -0.06
C GLY A 284 7.29 -2.66 -0.46
N TRP A 285 7.48 -3.19 -1.67
CA TRP A 285 8.82 -3.44 -2.21
C TRP A 285 9.66 -2.17 -2.31
N LEU A 286 9.11 -1.09 -2.87
CA LEU A 286 9.82 0.18 -3.00
C LEU A 286 10.05 0.85 -1.65
N ALA A 287 9.12 0.78 -0.71
CA ALA A 287 9.34 1.22 0.67
C ALA A 287 10.52 0.47 1.32
N TYR A 288 10.60 -0.86 1.13
CA TYR A 288 11.72 -1.66 1.61
C TYR A 288 13.06 -1.21 1.02
N GLN A 289 13.12 -0.87 -0.27
CA GLN A 289 14.34 -0.41 -0.95
C GLN A 289 14.70 1.05 -0.63
N ALA A 290 13.70 1.89 -0.33
CA ALA A 290 13.89 3.31 -0.02
C ALA A 290 14.34 3.56 1.44
N MET A 291 14.13 2.60 2.35
CA MET A 291 14.40 2.79 3.79
C MET A 291 15.86 3.22 4.09
N PRO A 292 16.92 2.72 3.43
CA PRO A 292 18.30 3.16 3.68
C PRO A 292 18.53 4.66 3.46
N PHE A 293 17.74 5.32 2.59
CA PHE A 293 17.80 6.77 2.41
C PHE A 293 17.51 7.53 3.71
N PHE A 294 16.53 7.10 4.49
CA PHE A 294 16.22 7.75 5.77
C PHE A 294 17.33 7.57 6.79
N LEU A 295 18.03 6.44 6.78
CA LEU A 295 19.14 6.18 7.69
C LEU A 295 20.35 7.06 7.39
N SER A 296 20.70 7.25 6.12
CA SER A 296 21.85 8.07 5.72
C SER A 296 21.66 9.57 6.01
N HIS A 297 20.42 10.05 6.16
CA HIS A 297 20.10 11.45 6.38
C HIS A 297 19.70 11.78 7.82
N THR A 298 19.68 10.79 8.74
CA THR A 298 19.41 11.01 10.16
C THR A 298 20.72 11.19 10.95
N ALA A 299 20.64 11.83 12.13
CA ALA A 299 21.80 12.00 13.01
C ALA A 299 22.42 10.66 13.46
N GLU A 300 21.64 9.57 13.48
CA GLU A 300 22.12 8.23 13.79
C GLU A 300 23.04 7.67 12.69
N GLY A 301 22.79 7.98 11.41
CA GLY A 301 23.65 7.60 10.30
C GLY A 301 24.96 8.42 10.20
N ARG A 302 25.01 9.59 10.82
CA ARG A 302 26.25 10.44 10.85
C ARG A 302 27.26 10.05 11.91
N VAL A 303 26.88 9.25 12.89
CA VAL A 303 27.76 8.82 14.00
C VAL A 303 28.46 7.49 13.65
N GLU A 304 27.98 6.74 12.67
CA GLU A 304 28.52 5.43 12.28
C GLU A 304 29.34 5.46 10.96
N ALA A 305 29.46 6.61 10.28
CA ALA A 305 30.32 6.85 9.12
C ALA A 305 31.58 7.63 9.52
#